data_eaa5080245cbc83dcc15bd137c5f7ac8
#
_entry.id   eaa5080245cbc83dcc15bd137c5f7ac8
#
_cell.length_a   1.000
_cell.length_b   1.000
_cell.length_c   1.000
_cell.angle_alpha   90.00
_cell.angle_beta   90.00
_cell.angle_gamma   90.00
#
_symmetry.space_group_name_H-M   'P 1'
#
loop_
_entity.id
_entity.type
_entity.pdbx_description
1 polymer ?
#
loop_
_entity_poly.entity_id
_entity_poly.type
_entity_poly.pdbx_seq_one_letter_code
_entity_poly.pdbx_strand_id
1 'polypeptide(L)'
;VNQESSGSKAAVLRAWEAFGSRRAERVAAVLTPDAEWLAPPGNATARAIGGEHHLVGRDRIVRFLTEEFPAVFVSDVTVEFRTVVADGDIVVVEERMRATLASGRPYDNDYCFVFEVRDGLVHRVREYMDTQRGAVMFGR
;
A
#
# COMPACT_ATOMS: atom_id res chain seq x y z
N VAL A 1 8.39 -24.37 -3.43
CA VAL A 1 7.40 -23.42 -2.89
C VAL A 1 6.13 -24.21 -2.56
N ASN A 2 5.66 -24.14 -1.33
CA ASN A 2 4.45 -24.85 -0.94
C ASN A 2 3.18 -24.14 -1.44
N GLN A 3 2.05 -24.84 -1.41
CA GLN A 3 0.76 -24.32 -1.91
C GLN A 3 0.29 -23.11 -1.11
N GLU A 4 0.52 -23.08 0.21
CA GLU A 4 0.15 -21.96 1.06
C GLU A 4 0.86 -20.67 0.62
N SER A 5 2.18 -20.75 0.43
CA SER A 5 2.98 -19.60 -0.02
C SER A 5 2.53 -19.12 -1.40
N SER A 6 2.26 -20.05 -2.34
CA SER A 6 1.78 -19.71 -3.68
C SER A 6 0.41 -19.05 -3.63
N GLY A 7 -0.49 -19.55 -2.76
CA GLY A 7 -1.81 -18.98 -2.56
C GLY A 7 -1.77 -17.59 -1.95
N SER A 8 -0.89 -17.38 -0.96
CA SER A 8 -0.69 -16.08 -0.33
C SER A 8 -0.14 -15.05 -1.32
N LYS A 9 0.87 -15.45 -2.11
CA LYS A 9 1.43 -14.59 -3.16
C LYS A 9 0.35 -14.17 -4.17
N ALA A 10 -0.45 -15.11 -4.64
CA ALA A 10 -1.55 -14.84 -5.56
C ALA A 10 -2.58 -13.88 -4.96
N ALA A 11 -2.93 -14.05 -3.67
CA ALA A 11 -3.85 -13.17 -2.97
C ALA A 11 -3.33 -11.73 -2.91
N VAL A 12 -2.03 -11.54 -2.64
CA VAL A 12 -1.41 -10.20 -2.59
C VAL A 12 -1.37 -9.56 -3.97
N LEU A 13 -1.05 -10.31 -5.02
CA LEU A 13 -1.05 -9.77 -6.38
C LEU A 13 -2.46 -9.34 -6.82
N ARG A 14 -3.50 -10.11 -6.46
CA ARG A 14 -4.90 -9.71 -6.69
C ARG A 14 -5.24 -8.45 -5.89
N ALA A 15 -4.75 -8.35 -4.66
CA ALA A 15 -4.99 -7.16 -3.84
C ALA A 15 -4.38 -5.91 -4.46
N TRP A 16 -3.13 -5.98 -4.94
CA TRP A 16 -2.50 -4.85 -5.63
C TRP A 16 -3.30 -4.36 -6.83
N GLU A 17 -3.81 -5.29 -7.63
CA GLU A 17 -4.66 -4.96 -8.76
C GLU A 17 -5.94 -4.25 -8.31
N ALA A 18 -6.58 -4.76 -7.25
CA ALA A 18 -7.76 -4.13 -6.67
C ALA A 18 -7.46 -2.73 -6.12
N PHE A 19 -6.35 -2.57 -5.40
CA PHE A 19 -5.91 -1.26 -4.88
C PHE A 19 -5.72 -0.25 -6.01
N GLY A 20 -5.11 -0.68 -7.11
CA GLY A 20 -4.90 0.17 -8.28
C GLY A 20 -6.17 0.57 -9.01
N SER A 21 -7.26 -0.17 -8.83
CA SER A 21 -8.55 0.15 -9.46
C SER A 21 -9.19 1.41 -8.90
N ARG A 22 -8.86 1.79 -7.67
CA ARG A 22 -9.46 2.89 -6.91
C ARG A 22 -10.97 2.75 -6.74
N ARG A 23 -11.50 1.54 -6.86
CA ARG A 23 -12.93 1.25 -6.70
C ARG A 23 -13.17 0.62 -5.34
N ALA A 24 -14.05 1.26 -4.55
CA ALA A 24 -14.29 0.89 -3.16
C ALA A 24 -14.71 -0.58 -3.00
N GLU A 25 -15.63 -1.07 -3.82
CA GLU A 25 -16.10 -2.45 -3.74
C GLU A 25 -15.02 -3.47 -4.09
N ARG A 26 -14.13 -3.14 -5.01
CA ARG A 26 -13.02 -4.03 -5.38
C ARG A 26 -11.95 -4.06 -4.30
N VAL A 27 -11.64 -2.91 -3.72
CA VAL A 27 -10.68 -2.81 -2.61
C VAL A 27 -11.22 -3.57 -1.39
N ALA A 28 -12.47 -3.34 -1.02
CA ALA A 28 -13.09 -4.01 0.12
C ALA A 28 -13.07 -5.54 -0.05
N ALA A 29 -13.27 -6.03 -1.26
CA ALA A 29 -13.36 -7.47 -1.53
C ALA A 29 -12.05 -8.23 -1.25
N VAL A 30 -10.92 -7.58 -1.19
CA VAL A 30 -9.61 -8.23 -0.97
C VAL A 30 -9.06 -8.04 0.45
N LEU A 31 -9.82 -7.39 1.34
CA LEU A 31 -9.41 -7.10 2.72
C LEU A 31 -10.31 -7.84 3.71
N THR A 32 -9.73 -8.29 4.83
CA THR A 32 -10.56 -8.78 5.96
C THR A 32 -11.27 -7.60 6.62
N PRO A 33 -12.43 -7.83 7.30
CA PRO A 33 -13.15 -6.72 7.95
C PRO A 33 -12.31 -5.96 8.99
N ASP A 34 -11.40 -6.66 9.67
CA ASP A 34 -10.53 -6.12 10.71
C ASP A 34 -9.11 -5.82 10.19
N ALA A 35 -8.94 -5.64 8.89
CA ALA A 35 -7.64 -5.37 8.29
C ALA A 35 -6.99 -4.11 8.86
N GLU A 36 -5.66 -4.10 8.89
CA GLU A 36 -4.88 -2.97 9.36
C GLU A 36 -3.79 -2.61 8.35
N TRP A 37 -3.47 -1.33 8.27
CA TRP A 37 -2.39 -0.82 7.44
C TRP A 37 -1.52 0.09 8.29
N LEU A 38 -0.27 -0.30 8.50
CA LEU A 38 0.66 0.42 9.36
C LEU A 38 1.83 0.95 8.52
N ALA A 39 2.04 2.25 8.58
CA ALA A 39 3.16 2.93 7.92
C ALA A 39 4.06 3.58 8.98
N PRO A 40 5.27 4.03 8.61
CA PRO A 40 6.15 4.73 9.56
C PRO A 40 5.49 5.99 10.12
N PRO A 41 5.54 6.20 11.45
CA PRO A 41 4.99 7.41 12.05
C PRO A 41 5.61 8.66 11.45
N GLY A 42 4.77 9.65 11.13
CA GLY A 42 5.23 10.94 10.60
C GLY A 42 5.75 10.91 9.17
N ASN A 43 5.52 9.83 8.42
CA ASN A 43 5.90 9.81 7.01
C ASN A 43 5.16 10.91 6.23
N ALA A 44 5.74 11.32 5.10
CA ALA A 44 5.24 12.49 4.37
C ALA A 44 3.81 12.30 3.86
N THR A 45 3.45 11.10 3.42
CA THR A 45 2.08 10.81 2.95
C THR A 45 1.08 10.92 4.11
N ALA A 46 1.40 10.35 5.27
CA ALA A 46 0.54 10.44 6.45
C ALA A 46 0.31 11.90 6.85
N ARG A 47 1.36 12.72 6.82
CA ARG A 47 1.23 14.16 7.11
C ARG A 47 0.30 14.87 6.12
N ALA A 48 0.35 14.48 4.85
CA ALA A 48 -0.50 15.06 3.82
C ALA A 48 -1.98 14.71 3.99
N ILE A 49 -2.29 13.59 4.66
CA ILE A 49 -3.68 13.14 4.86
C ILE A 49 -4.19 13.33 6.29
N GLY A 50 -3.52 14.13 7.11
CA GLY A 50 -3.96 14.44 8.47
C GLY A 50 -3.16 13.79 9.59
N GLY A 51 -2.04 13.12 9.27
CA GLY A 51 -1.09 12.59 10.25
C GLY A 51 -1.31 11.14 10.67
N GLU A 52 -2.34 10.47 10.19
CA GLU A 52 -2.64 9.10 10.57
C GLU A 52 -1.74 8.12 9.83
N HIS A 53 -0.98 7.31 10.58
CA HIS A 53 -0.07 6.31 10.00
C HIS A 53 -0.51 4.87 10.29
N HIS A 54 -1.49 4.67 11.16
CA HIS A 54 -2.04 3.36 11.48
C HIS A 54 -3.52 3.37 11.16
N LEU A 55 -3.87 2.75 10.03
CA LEU A 55 -5.25 2.67 9.56
C LEU A 55 -5.85 1.37 10.06
N VAL A 56 -6.93 1.45 10.83
CA VAL A 56 -7.57 0.29 11.46
C VAL A 56 -8.95 0.08 10.86
N GLY A 57 -9.18 -1.13 10.36
CA GLY A 57 -10.44 -1.54 9.77
C GLY A 57 -10.48 -1.36 8.26
N ARG A 58 -11.23 -2.27 7.62
CA ARG A 58 -11.38 -2.29 6.16
C ARG A 58 -11.88 -0.98 5.59
N ASP A 59 -12.91 -0.39 6.21
CA ASP A 59 -13.51 0.84 5.69
C ASP A 59 -12.53 2.01 5.71
N ARG A 60 -11.67 2.06 6.74
CA ARG A 60 -10.64 3.09 6.83
C ARG A 60 -9.60 2.95 5.72
N ILE A 61 -9.19 1.71 5.43
CA ILE A 61 -8.23 1.42 4.35
C ILE A 61 -8.85 1.73 2.98
N VAL A 62 -10.11 1.36 2.78
CA VAL A 62 -10.84 1.67 1.54
C VAL A 62 -10.85 3.18 1.30
N ARG A 63 -11.16 3.98 2.32
CA ARG A 63 -11.17 5.44 2.20
C ARG A 63 -9.79 5.97 1.82
N PHE A 64 -8.74 5.45 2.45
CA PHE A 64 -7.38 5.85 2.11
C PHE A 64 -7.07 5.59 0.63
N LEU A 65 -7.33 4.38 0.15
CA LEU A 65 -6.93 3.98 -1.20
C LEU A 65 -7.81 4.58 -2.29
N THR A 66 -9.05 4.93 -1.99
CA THR A 66 -9.99 5.44 -3.00
C THR A 66 -10.17 6.96 -2.97
N GLU A 67 -9.90 7.62 -1.84
CA GLU A 67 -10.11 9.06 -1.69
C GLU A 67 -8.83 9.80 -1.33
N GLU A 68 -8.10 9.36 -0.30
CA GLU A 68 -6.94 10.10 0.22
C GLU A 68 -5.71 9.93 -0.67
N PHE A 69 -5.39 8.72 -1.06
CA PHE A 69 -4.23 8.44 -1.92
C PHE A 69 -4.33 9.20 -3.26
N PRO A 70 -5.45 9.14 -3.99
CA PRO A 70 -5.57 9.88 -5.26
C PRO A 70 -5.52 11.40 -5.09
N ALA A 71 -5.87 11.92 -3.92
CA ALA A 71 -5.78 13.36 -3.64
C ALA A 71 -4.33 13.83 -3.40
N VAL A 72 -3.45 12.92 -3.01
CA VAL A 72 -2.02 13.20 -2.78
C VAL A 72 -1.20 12.89 -4.02
N PHE A 73 -1.39 11.70 -4.60
CA PHE A 73 -0.71 11.25 -5.81
C PHE A 73 -1.71 11.34 -6.96
N VAL A 74 -1.75 12.52 -7.58
CA VAL A 74 -2.90 12.92 -8.43
C VAL A 74 -2.86 12.35 -9.84
N SER A 75 -1.68 11.98 -10.35
CA SER A 75 -1.55 11.42 -11.69
C SER A 75 -0.24 10.65 -11.87
N ASP A 76 -0.14 9.92 -12.99
CA ASP A 76 1.07 9.23 -13.44
C ASP A 76 1.59 8.21 -12.43
N VAL A 77 0.68 7.59 -11.65
CA VAL A 77 1.07 6.57 -10.67
C VAL A 77 1.52 5.32 -11.40
N THR A 78 2.77 4.94 -11.18
CA THR A 78 3.35 3.70 -11.70
C THR A 78 4.01 2.93 -10.57
N VAL A 79 3.86 1.61 -10.58
CA VAL A 79 4.47 0.71 -9.61
C VAL A 79 5.28 -0.33 -10.36
N GLU A 80 6.54 -0.46 -9.97
CA GLU A 80 7.46 -1.46 -10.51
C GLU A 80 7.83 -2.42 -9.39
N PHE A 81 7.40 -3.67 -9.50
CA PHE A 81 7.79 -4.72 -8.55
C PHE A 81 9.22 -5.17 -8.80
N ARG A 82 10.04 -5.19 -7.76
CA ARG A 82 11.41 -5.70 -7.80
C ARG A 82 11.51 -7.08 -7.21
N THR A 83 10.79 -7.32 -6.11
CA THR A 83 10.83 -8.58 -5.38
C THR A 83 9.44 -8.90 -4.85
N VAL A 84 8.97 -10.11 -5.07
CA VAL A 84 7.76 -10.64 -4.45
C VAL A 84 8.06 -12.04 -3.95
N VAL A 85 8.12 -12.22 -2.64
CA VAL A 85 8.42 -13.50 -2.01
C VAL A 85 7.39 -13.82 -0.93
N ALA A 86 7.11 -15.10 -0.75
CA ALA A 86 6.14 -15.56 0.24
C ALA A 86 6.70 -16.71 1.06
N ASP A 87 6.37 -16.71 2.34
CA ASP A 87 6.60 -17.82 3.26
C ASP A 87 5.34 -18.00 4.09
N GLY A 88 4.59 -19.07 3.81
CA GLY A 88 3.30 -19.31 4.44
C GLY A 88 2.31 -18.20 4.11
N ASP A 89 1.79 -17.55 5.14
CA ASP A 89 0.83 -16.45 5.03
C ASP A 89 1.47 -15.06 5.01
N ILE A 90 2.81 -14.99 4.98
CA ILE A 90 3.55 -13.73 4.89
C ILE A 90 4.06 -13.54 3.47
N VAL A 91 3.82 -12.35 2.91
CA VAL A 91 4.32 -11.98 1.58
C VAL A 91 5.06 -10.66 1.68
N VAL A 92 6.28 -10.62 1.17
CA VAL A 92 7.09 -9.41 1.12
C VAL A 92 7.14 -8.90 -0.31
N VAL A 93 6.81 -7.64 -0.50
CA VAL A 93 6.81 -6.97 -1.80
C VAL A 93 7.75 -5.77 -1.73
N GLU A 94 8.75 -5.78 -2.59
CA GLU A 94 9.65 -4.65 -2.76
C GLU A 94 9.29 -3.96 -4.07
N GLU A 95 9.05 -2.64 -4.02
CA GLU A 95 8.61 -1.90 -5.20
C GLU A 95 9.17 -0.50 -5.26
N ARG A 96 9.16 0.06 -6.47
CA ARG A 96 9.37 1.47 -6.71
C ARG A 96 8.06 2.09 -7.17
N MET A 97 7.68 3.20 -6.58
CA MET A 97 6.50 3.95 -7.00
C MET A 97 6.89 5.33 -7.49
N ARG A 98 6.35 5.71 -8.64
CA ARG A 98 6.44 7.05 -9.19
C ARG A 98 5.06 7.65 -9.33
N ALA A 99 4.96 8.95 -9.19
CA ALA A 99 3.70 9.66 -9.33
C ALA A 99 3.95 11.16 -9.51
N THR A 100 2.88 11.89 -9.73
CA THR A 100 2.88 13.35 -9.64
C THR A 100 2.08 13.73 -8.40
N LEU A 101 2.67 14.56 -7.53
CA LEU A 101 2.02 15.05 -6.32
C LEU A 101 1.01 16.15 -6.64
N ALA A 102 0.10 16.43 -5.71
CA ALA A 102 -0.87 17.50 -5.83
C ALA A 102 -0.23 18.87 -6.08
N SER A 103 0.99 19.08 -5.60
CA SER A 103 1.77 20.30 -5.86
C SER A 103 2.30 20.40 -7.29
N GLY A 104 2.21 19.33 -8.08
CA GLY A 104 2.82 19.22 -9.41
C GLY A 104 4.25 18.68 -9.37
N ARG A 105 4.83 18.46 -8.19
CA ARG A 105 6.20 17.93 -8.06
C ARG A 105 6.21 16.43 -8.39
N PRO A 106 7.31 15.91 -8.95
CA PRO A 106 7.45 14.48 -9.16
C PRO A 106 7.68 13.76 -7.83
N TYR A 107 7.15 12.56 -7.71
CA TYR A 107 7.40 11.65 -6.60
C TYR A 107 8.03 10.36 -7.12
N ASP A 108 9.04 9.87 -6.43
CA ASP A 108 9.76 8.66 -6.81
C ASP A 108 10.40 8.08 -5.55
N ASN A 109 9.90 6.94 -5.09
CA ASN A 109 10.38 6.37 -3.83
C ASN A 109 10.36 4.84 -3.88
N ASP A 110 11.17 4.25 -3.01
CA ASP A 110 11.27 2.81 -2.84
C ASP A 110 10.48 2.38 -1.60
N TYR A 111 9.76 1.27 -1.73
CA TYR A 111 8.89 0.72 -0.70
C TYR A 111 9.20 -0.74 -0.46
N CYS A 112 8.99 -1.17 0.77
CA CYS A 112 8.91 -2.58 1.12
C CYS A 112 7.63 -2.78 1.93
N PHE A 113 6.78 -3.70 1.46
CA PHE A 113 5.54 -4.05 2.15
C PHE A 113 5.63 -5.46 2.68
N VAL A 114 5.17 -5.65 3.91
CA VAL A 114 5.01 -6.98 4.50
C VAL A 114 3.51 -7.22 4.69
N PHE A 115 2.99 -8.19 3.95
CA PHE A 115 1.56 -8.54 3.98
C PHE A 115 1.35 -9.79 4.83
N GLU A 116 0.29 -9.79 5.62
CA GLU A 116 -0.23 -10.99 6.25
C GLU A 116 -1.55 -11.34 5.59
N VAL A 117 -1.66 -12.57 5.09
CA VAL A 117 -2.84 -13.09 4.39
C VAL A 117 -3.60 -14.02 5.32
N ARG A 118 -4.93 -13.90 5.35
CA ARG A 118 -5.80 -14.78 6.12
C ARG A 118 -7.01 -15.16 5.26
N ASP A 119 -7.20 -16.45 5.05
CA ASP A 119 -8.31 -16.98 4.24
C ASP A 119 -8.38 -16.36 2.84
N GLY A 120 -7.23 -16.16 2.20
CA GLY A 120 -7.15 -15.60 0.85
C GLY A 120 -7.32 -14.09 0.76
N LEU A 121 -7.44 -13.39 1.89
CA LEU A 121 -7.62 -11.95 1.97
C LEU A 121 -6.44 -11.30 2.71
N VAL A 122 -6.17 -10.04 2.39
CA VAL A 122 -5.16 -9.26 3.10
C VAL A 122 -5.71 -8.89 4.48
N HIS A 123 -5.00 -9.29 5.52
CA HIS A 123 -5.35 -9.04 6.91
C HIS A 123 -4.55 -7.89 7.51
N ARG A 124 -3.27 -7.80 7.16
CA ARG A 124 -2.41 -6.74 7.67
C ARG A 124 -1.40 -6.34 6.61
N VAL A 125 -1.13 -5.04 6.54
CA VAL A 125 -0.10 -4.46 5.69
C VAL A 125 0.84 -3.65 6.58
N ARG A 126 2.13 -3.95 6.54
CA ARG A 126 3.15 -3.09 7.13
C ARG A 126 3.94 -2.48 6.00
N GLU A 127 3.92 -1.17 5.92
CA GLU A 127 4.55 -0.38 4.87
C GLU A 127 5.84 0.24 5.39
N TYR A 128 6.90 0.11 4.62
CA TYR A 128 8.18 0.76 4.88
C TYR A 128 8.62 1.50 3.62
N MET A 129 9.18 2.67 3.78
CA MET A 129 9.72 3.43 2.66
C MET A 129 10.93 4.23 3.12
N ASP A 130 11.67 4.78 2.17
CA ASP A 130 12.69 5.76 2.48
C ASP A 130 12.00 7.06 2.91
N THR A 131 11.92 7.27 4.21
CA THR A 131 11.17 8.41 4.78
C THR A 131 11.86 9.74 4.54
N GLN A 132 13.19 9.76 4.47
CA GLN A 132 13.94 10.98 4.16
C GLN A 132 13.68 11.40 2.71
N ARG A 133 13.79 10.47 1.77
CA ARG A 133 13.52 10.74 0.37
C ARG A 133 12.07 11.18 0.16
N GLY A 134 11.13 10.52 0.83
CA GLY A 134 9.73 10.92 0.80
C GLY A 134 9.54 12.36 1.25
N ALA A 135 10.14 12.75 2.36
CA ALA A 135 10.04 14.11 2.87
C ALA A 135 10.61 15.13 1.87
N VAL A 136 11.77 14.84 1.28
CA VAL A 136 12.40 15.73 0.27
C VAL A 136 11.49 15.88 -0.94
N MET A 137 10.91 14.78 -1.44
CA MET A 137 10.02 14.82 -2.60
C MET A 137 8.76 15.66 -2.33
N PHE A 138 8.25 15.64 -1.10
CA PHE A 138 7.12 16.49 -0.68
C PHE A 138 7.54 17.95 -0.41
N GLY A 139 8.82 18.27 -0.51
CA GLY A 139 9.32 19.64 -0.33
C GLY A 139 9.70 19.98 1.11
N ARG A 140 10.12 19.00 1.89
CA ARG A 140 10.47 19.19 3.30
C ARG A 140 11.95 19.00 3.58
#